data_e0234b196c359467691422a68da83604
#
_entry.id   e0234b196c359467691422a68da83604
#
_cell.length_a   1.000
_cell.length_b   1.000
_cell.length_c   1.000
_cell.angle_alpha   90.00
_cell.angle_beta   90.00
_cell.angle_gamma   90.00
#
_symmetry.space_group_name_H-M   'P 1'
#
loop_
_entity.id
_entity.type
_entity.pdbx_description
1 polymer ?
#
loop_
_entity_poly.entity_id
_entity_poly.type
_entity_poly.pdbx_seq_one_letter_code
_entity_poly.pdbx_strand_id
1 'polypeptide(L)'
;MTRIVIVEDEADIASVVQDYLRHAGYETAHFADGQSALESIVASPPDLTLLDIMLPRLDGIEVLRRAREHTAHPIIMLTARIEEVDRLLGLELGADDYVCKPFSPRELVARVRAVLRRAAPGVSEQGTPGRATNEAAPGLVLDDVHWRASLEGTPLNLTRREFGLLQVLSRHPGRIFSRARLLELAYDDTVDVTERAIDSHVKNLRRKLGAVTPGHDWIRSVYGVGFAWEAPPPAD
;
A
#
# COMPACT_ATOMS: atom_id res chain seq x y z
N MET A 1 19.59 -7.84 2.29
CA MET A 1 18.81 -8.66 3.24
C MET A 1 17.54 -7.88 3.53
N THR A 2 16.38 -8.50 3.54
CA THR A 2 15.10 -7.79 3.72
C THR A 2 14.98 -7.29 5.16
N ARG A 3 14.86 -5.97 5.33
CA ARG A 3 14.81 -5.29 6.62
C ARG A 3 13.37 -4.95 7.02
N ILE A 4 12.94 -5.42 8.19
CA ILE A 4 11.61 -5.17 8.76
C ILE A 4 11.75 -4.31 10.02
N VAL A 5 11.03 -3.20 10.04
CA VAL A 5 10.87 -2.38 11.26
C VAL A 5 9.64 -2.84 12.01
N ILE A 6 9.77 -3.02 13.32
CA ILE A 6 8.70 -3.39 14.25
C ILE A 6 8.53 -2.20 15.20
N VAL A 7 7.33 -1.67 15.27
CA VAL A 7 6.97 -0.57 16.18
C VAL A 7 5.90 -1.09 17.12
N GLU A 8 6.30 -1.38 18.35
CA GLU A 8 5.49 -2.06 19.36
C GLU A 8 6.03 -1.68 20.74
N ASP A 9 5.21 -1.16 21.62
CA ASP A 9 5.65 -0.74 22.97
C ASP A 9 5.66 -1.89 23.98
N GLU A 10 4.89 -2.96 23.73
CA GLU A 10 4.91 -4.17 24.54
C GLU A 10 6.13 -5.03 24.22
N ALA A 11 7.17 -4.99 25.08
CA ALA A 11 8.45 -5.67 24.86
C ALA A 11 8.33 -7.17 24.63
N ASP A 12 7.38 -7.84 25.29
CA ASP A 12 7.15 -9.28 25.16
C ASP A 12 6.62 -9.61 23.76
N ILE A 13 5.67 -8.83 23.24
CA ILE A 13 5.13 -9.00 21.89
C ILE A 13 6.24 -8.73 20.86
N ALA A 14 6.95 -7.61 21.02
CA ALA A 14 8.05 -7.24 20.13
C ALA A 14 9.12 -8.32 20.06
N SER A 15 9.54 -8.88 21.21
CA SER A 15 10.55 -9.96 21.27
C SER A 15 10.10 -11.20 20.51
N VAL A 16 8.87 -11.67 20.75
CA VAL A 16 8.32 -12.84 20.05
C VAL A 16 8.26 -12.60 18.54
N VAL A 17 7.77 -11.43 18.12
CA VAL A 17 7.68 -11.09 16.70
C VAL A 17 9.06 -11.03 16.05
N GLN A 18 10.04 -10.40 16.72
CA GLN A 18 11.43 -10.37 16.24
C GLN A 18 12.01 -11.77 16.02
N ASP A 19 11.83 -12.65 17.00
CA ASP A 19 12.38 -14.00 16.93
C ASP A 19 11.79 -14.80 15.76
N TYR A 20 10.48 -14.74 15.56
CA TYR A 20 9.84 -15.42 14.42
C TYR A 20 10.28 -14.85 13.07
N LEU A 21 10.45 -13.52 12.95
CA LEU A 21 10.91 -12.89 11.72
C LEU A 21 12.38 -13.20 11.44
N ARG A 22 13.25 -13.19 12.45
CA ARG A 22 14.67 -13.61 12.30
C ARG A 22 14.79 -15.06 11.89
N HIS A 23 14.02 -15.95 12.49
CA HIS A 23 13.96 -17.36 12.06
C HIS A 23 13.46 -17.53 10.62
N ALA A 24 12.65 -16.61 10.13
CA ALA A 24 12.20 -16.57 8.75
C ALA A 24 13.21 -15.95 7.78
N GLY A 25 14.38 -15.49 8.27
CA GLY A 25 15.48 -14.94 7.47
C GLY A 25 15.43 -13.45 7.24
N TYR A 26 14.65 -12.71 8.04
CA TYR A 26 14.57 -11.25 7.97
C TYR A 26 15.51 -10.55 8.95
N GLU A 27 16.02 -9.40 8.56
CA GLU A 27 16.68 -8.46 9.48
C GLU A 27 15.60 -7.60 10.16
N THR A 28 15.72 -7.43 11.48
CA THR A 28 14.69 -6.70 12.26
C THR A 28 15.28 -5.54 13.05
N ALA A 29 14.61 -4.40 13.03
CA ALA A 29 14.83 -3.28 13.95
C ALA A 29 13.54 -3.04 14.73
N HIS A 30 13.68 -2.70 16.03
CA HIS A 30 12.55 -2.48 16.93
C HIS A 30 12.56 -1.07 17.51
N PHE A 31 11.39 -0.45 17.60
CA PHE A 31 11.13 0.83 18.24
C PHE A 31 9.93 0.69 19.18
N ALA A 32 10.06 1.19 20.39
CA ALA A 32 9.02 1.14 21.41
C ALA A 32 8.11 2.39 21.40
N ASP A 33 8.28 3.31 20.45
CA ASP A 33 7.47 4.51 20.32
C ASP A 33 7.39 5.02 18.88
N GLY A 34 6.29 5.72 18.58
CA GLY A 34 6.01 6.17 17.22
C GLY A 34 6.95 7.28 16.74
N GLN A 35 7.43 8.16 17.62
CA GLN A 35 8.28 9.28 17.20
C GLN A 35 9.64 8.78 16.69
N SER A 36 10.33 7.95 17.48
CA SER A 36 11.63 7.37 17.10
C SER A 36 11.51 6.46 15.85
N ALA A 37 10.39 5.74 15.75
CA ALA A 37 10.10 4.93 14.58
C ALA A 37 9.95 5.78 13.32
N LEU A 38 9.17 6.86 13.37
CA LEU A 38 8.96 7.74 12.22
C LEU A 38 10.27 8.37 11.75
N GLU A 39 11.10 8.85 12.65
CA GLU A 39 12.42 9.40 12.32
C GLU A 39 13.31 8.40 11.59
N SER A 40 13.34 7.14 12.07
CA SER A 40 14.09 6.07 11.44
C SER A 40 13.53 5.69 10.06
N ILE A 41 12.21 5.58 9.93
CA ILE A 41 11.52 5.23 8.68
C ILE A 41 11.77 6.30 7.60
N VAL A 42 11.72 7.57 7.96
CA VAL A 42 11.95 8.66 7.01
C VAL A 42 13.42 8.73 6.59
N ALA A 43 14.34 8.56 7.53
CA ALA A 43 15.78 8.59 7.25
C ALA A 43 16.26 7.41 6.40
N SER A 44 15.69 6.23 6.60
CA SER A 44 16.03 5.00 5.89
C SER A 44 14.82 4.08 5.81
N PRO A 45 13.99 4.19 4.76
CA PRO A 45 12.79 3.35 4.61
C PRO A 45 13.14 1.85 4.63
N PRO A 46 12.44 1.03 5.46
CA PRO A 46 12.60 -0.42 5.45
C PRO A 46 11.87 -1.06 4.26
N ASP A 47 12.06 -2.36 4.09
CA ASP A 47 11.30 -3.13 3.10
C ASP A 47 9.85 -3.38 3.57
N LEU A 48 9.60 -3.36 4.89
CA LEU A 48 8.27 -3.46 5.50
C LEU A 48 8.29 -2.91 6.93
N THR A 49 7.19 -2.29 7.36
CA THR A 49 6.96 -1.91 8.76
C THR A 49 5.76 -2.67 9.33
N LEU A 50 5.92 -3.26 10.50
CA LEU A 50 4.84 -3.68 11.40
C LEU A 50 4.63 -2.54 12.40
N LEU A 51 3.41 -2.01 12.50
CA LEU A 51 3.13 -0.79 13.22
C LEU A 51 1.91 -0.97 14.12
N ASP A 52 2.12 -0.93 15.44
CA ASP A 52 1.00 -0.87 16.37
C ASP A 52 0.29 0.49 16.29
N ILE A 53 -1.01 0.48 16.53
CA ILE A 53 -1.82 1.70 16.61
C ILE A 53 -1.57 2.41 17.93
N MET A 54 -1.57 1.67 19.03
CA MET A 54 -1.50 2.23 20.38
C MET A 54 -0.05 2.40 20.84
N LEU A 55 0.60 3.46 20.38
CA LEU A 55 2.00 3.75 20.69
C LEU A 55 2.13 4.99 21.59
N PRO A 56 3.13 5.03 22.49
CA PRO A 56 3.45 6.24 23.22
C PRO A 56 4.09 7.30 22.31
N ARG A 57 4.01 8.57 22.75
CA ARG A 57 4.51 9.79 22.10
C ARG A 57 3.80 10.15 20.79
N LEU A 58 3.77 9.26 19.82
CA LEU A 58 3.09 9.44 18.55
C LEU A 58 2.35 8.16 18.22
N ASP A 59 1.01 8.22 18.08
CA ASP A 59 0.19 7.04 17.76
C ASP A 59 0.48 6.51 16.36
N GLY A 60 0.20 5.22 16.15
CA GLY A 60 0.54 4.53 14.90
C GLY A 60 -0.20 5.07 13.69
N ILE A 61 -1.40 5.62 13.86
CA ILE A 61 -2.17 6.24 12.76
C ILE A 61 -1.45 7.49 12.27
N GLU A 62 -0.97 8.32 13.19
CA GLU A 62 -0.22 9.53 12.85
C GLU A 62 1.18 9.20 12.29
N VAL A 63 1.83 8.12 12.78
CA VAL A 63 3.07 7.59 12.18
C VAL A 63 2.81 7.17 10.72
N LEU A 64 1.75 6.39 10.45
CA LEU A 64 1.37 5.98 9.11
C LEU A 64 1.14 7.19 8.20
N ARG A 65 0.33 8.15 8.66
CA ARG A 65 0.01 9.35 7.89
C ARG A 65 1.27 10.12 7.46
N ARG A 66 2.17 10.40 8.42
CA ARG A 66 3.42 11.14 8.16
C ARG A 66 4.41 10.32 7.33
N ALA A 67 4.53 9.02 7.58
CA ALA A 67 5.38 8.16 6.79
C ALA A 67 4.96 8.16 5.31
N ARG A 68 3.65 8.17 5.02
CA ARG A 68 3.12 8.22 3.65
C ARG A 68 3.39 9.52 2.90
N GLU A 69 3.77 10.58 3.57
CA GLU A 69 4.25 11.82 2.95
C GLU A 69 5.66 11.63 2.33
N HIS A 70 6.44 10.69 2.84
CA HIS A 70 7.85 10.49 2.47
C HIS A 70 8.14 9.17 1.78
N THR A 71 7.35 8.13 2.04
CA THR A 71 7.66 6.77 1.57
C THR A 71 6.41 5.97 1.21
N ALA A 72 6.58 5.05 0.26
CA ALA A 72 5.54 4.11 -0.18
C ALA A 72 5.83 2.65 0.24
N HIS A 73 6.84 2.39 1.10
CA HIS A 73 7.13 1.03 1.56
C HIS A 73 5.93 0.40 2.26
N PRO A 74 5.77 -0.93 2.21
CA PRO A 74 4.66 -1.62 2.83
C PRO A 74 4.59 -1.41 4.35
N ILE A 75 3.37 -1.14 4.87
CA ILE A 75 3.08 -1.02 6.29
C ILE A 75 1.90 -1.91 6.65
N ILE A 76 2.12 -2.85 7.59
CA ILE A 76 1.07 -3.68 8.19
C ILE A 76 0.75 -3.10 9.56
N MET A 77 -0.51 -2.76 9.79
CA MET A 77 -0.97 -2.26 11.08
C MET A 77 -1.27 -3.42 12.03
N LEU A 78 -0.81 -3.32 13.27
CA LEU A 78 -1.19 -4.21 14.37
C LEU A 78 -2.24 -3.49 15.23
N THR A 79 -3.35 -4.14 15.56
CA THR A 79 -4.45 -3.48 16.30
C THR A 79 -5.11 -4.42 17.29
N ALA A 80 -5.39 -3.92 18.50
CA ALA A 80 -6.18 -4.63 19.50
C ALA A 80 -7.71 -4.49 19.28
N ARG A 81 -8.15 -3.57 18.42
CA ARG A 81 -9.57 -3.27 18.19
C ARG A 81 -9.99 -3.52 16.76
N ILE A 82 -11.06 -4.31 16.61
CA ILE A 82 -11.78 -4.59 15.36
C ILE A 82 -12.90 -3.55 15.17
N GLU A 83 -12.81 -2.36 15.71
CA GLU A 83 -13.80 -1.36 15.41
C GLU A 83 -13.63 -0.93 13.94
N GLU A 84 -14.71 -1.04 13.19
CA GLU A 84 -14.78 -0.78 11.74
C GLU A 84 -14.22 0.59 11.36
N VAL A 85 -14.23 1.53 12.30
CA VAL A 85 -13.76 2.90 12.16
C VAL A 85 -12.23 2.96 12.10
N ASP A 86 -11.51 2.23 12.96
CA ASP A 86 -10.04 2.26 12.98
C ASP A 86 -9.44 1.54 11.76
N ARG A 87 -10.10 0.46 11.32
CA ARG A 87 -9.77 -0.25 10.08
C ARG A 87 -9.98 0.59 8.84
N LEU A 88 -11.10 1.31 8.77
CA LEU A 88 -11.40 2.22 7.66
C LEU A 88 -10.42 3.38 7.63
N LEU A 89 -10.14 3.99 8.79
CA LEU A 89 -9.23 5.13 8.88
C LEU A 89 -7.81 4.77 8.40
N GLY A 90 -7.30 3.64 8.84
CA GLY A 90 -5.95 3.24 8.44
C GLY A 90 -5.84 2.80 6.98
N LEU A 91 -6.89 2.17 6.40
CA LEU A 91 -6.96 1.89 4.96
C LEU A 91 -7.06 3.20 4.17
N GLU A 92 -7.82 4.19 4.67
CA GLU A 92 -7.86 5.54 4.10
C GLU A 92 -6.50 6.23 4.09
N LEU A 93 -5.68 5.98 5.10
CA LEU A 93 -4.33 6.52 5.22
C LEU A 93 -3.27 5.74 4.46
N GLY A 94 -3.62 4.60 3.86
CA GLY A 94 -2.73 3.85 2.97
C GLY A 94 -1.94 2.72 3.62
N ALA A 95 -2.46 2.07 4.67
CA ALA A 95 -1.91 0.81 5.15
C ALA A 95 -2.07 -0.32 4.11
N ASP A 96 -1.12 -1.25 4.08
CA ASP A 96 -1.12 -2.36 3.12
C ASP A 96 -1.84 -3.59 3.65
N ASP A 97 -1.86 -3.82 4.97
CA ASP A 97 -2.60 -4.89 5.63
C ASP A 97 -2.86 -4.56 7.10
N TYR A 98 -3.74 -5.36 7.74
CA TYR A 98 -4.10 -5.28 9.17
C TYR A 98 -4.03 -6.64 9.82
N VAL A 99 -3.51 -6.67 11.03
CA VAL A 99 -3.48 -7.87 11.88
C VAL A 99 -4.06 -7.52 13.24
N CYS A 100 -5.13 -8.23 13.62
CA CYS A 100 -5.77 -8.03 14.92
C CYS A 100 -5.04 -8.78 16.04
N LYS A 101 -4.77 -8.12 17.14
CA LYS A 101 -4.31 -8.74 18.39
C LYS A 101 -5.51 -9.41 19.12
N PRO A 102 -5.36 -10.63 19.69
CA PRO A 102 -4.17 -11.45 19.66
C PRO A 102 -3.97 -12.19 18.32
N PHE A 103 -2.77 -12.20 17.80
CA PHE A 103 -2.42 -12.88 16.55
C PHE A 103 -1.45 -14.04 16.78
N SER A 104 -1.46 -15.01 15.87
CA SER A 104 -0.42 -16.02 15.82
C SER A 104 0.85 -15.46 15.17
N PRO A 105 2.04 -15.58 15.79
CA PRO A 105 3.28 -15.14 15.15
C PRO A 105 3.53 -15.82 13.79
N ARG A 106 3.07 -17.05 13.60
CA ARG A 106 3.16 -17.75 12.32
C ARG A 106 2.25 -17.11 11.25
N GLU A 107 1.06 -16.68 11.64
CA GLU A 107 0.15 -15.94 10.76
C GLU A 107 0.76 -14.61 10.36
N LEU A 108 1.32 -13.87 11.31
CA LEU A 108 1.98 -12.59 11.03
C LEU A 108 3.14 -12.77 10.03
N VAL A 109 4.00 -13.80 10.20
CA VAL A 109 5.07 -14.10 9.24
C VAL A 109 4.51 -14.45 7.86
N ALA A 110 3.41 -15.20 7.78
CA ALA A 110 2.76 -15.51 6.50
C ALA A 110 2.25 -14.25 5.79
N ARG A 111 1.64 -13.31 6.52
CA ARG A 111 1.18 -12.02 6.00
C ARG A 111 2.35 -11.12 5.55
N VAL A 112 3.42 -11.06 6.35
CA VAL A 112 4.66 -10.36 5.98
C VAL A 112 5.21 -10.90 4.66
N ARG A 113 5.30 -12.24 4.51
CA ARG A 113 5.74 -12.88 3.26
C ARG A 113 4.83 -12.53 2.08
N ALA A 114 3.52 -12.56 2.28
CA ALA A 114 2.54 -12.21 1.25
C ALA A 114 2.70 -10.75 0.81
N VAL A 115 2.84 -9.81 1.75
CA VAL A 115 3.04 -8.39 1.46
C VAL A 115 4.38 -8.16 0.77
N LEU A 116 5.48 -8.76 1.25
CA LEU A 116 6.81 -8.63 0.64
C LEU A 116 6.90 -9.29 -0.73
N ARG A 117 6.27 -10.45 -0.95
CA ARG A 117 6.21 -11.10 -2.27
C ARG A 117 5.55 -10.17 -3.28
N ARG A 118 4.49 -9.51 -2.89
CA ARG A 118 3.84 -8.46 -3.70
C ARG A 118 4.74 -7.24 -3.86
N ALA A 119 5.67 -6.97 -2.92
CA ALA A 119 6.64 -5.88 -2.98
C ALA A 119 7.92 -6.25 -3.75
N ALA A 120 8.21 -7.52 -3.97
CA ALA A 120 9.36 -7.95 -4.74
C ALA A 120 9.12 -7.74 -6.25
N PRO A 121 10.07 -7.17 -7.00
CA PRO A 121 9.99 -7.14 -8.46
C PRO A 121 10.05 -8.58 -8.99
N GLY A 122 9.02 -9.03 -9.72
CA GLY A 122 9.17 -10.14 -10.67
C GLY A 122 8.75 -11.55 -10.25
N VAL A 123 7.69 -11.77 -9.46
CA VAL A 123 7.05 -13.10 -9.38
C VAL A 123 5.58 -12.99 -9.75
N SER A 124 5.33 -12.84 -11.03
CA SER A 124 4.06 -13.26 -11.65
C SER A 124 4.35 -14.60 -12.30
N GLU A 125 3.81 -15.68 -11.76
CA GLU A 125 3.74 -16.94 -12.50
C GLU A 125 2.90 -16.72 -13.77
N GLN A 126 3.52 -17.03 -14.92
CA GLN A 126 2.95 -17.11 -16.25
C GLN A 126 2.51 -15.77 -16.94
N GLY A 127 3.48 -15.14 -17.56
CA GLY A 127 3.29 -14.12 -18.59
C GLY A 127 4.62 -13.72 -19.19
N THR A 128 4.87 -14.08 -20.42
CA THR A 128 6.05 -13.89 -21.28
C THR A 128 6.95 -12.69 -20.90
N PRO A 129 8.28 -12.86 -20.83
CA PRO A 129 9.20 -11.74 -20.58
C PRO A 129 9.26 -10.84 -21.81
N GLY A 130 8.64 -9.68 -21.72
CA GLY A 130 8.60 -8.73 -22.82
C GLY A 130 8.25 -7.32 -22.41
N ARG A 131 9.26 -6.46 -22.27
CA ARG A 131 9.22 -5.00 -22.28
C ARG A 131 8.64 -4.28 -21.06
N ALA A 132 9.56 -3.73 -20.29
CA ALA A 132 9.38 -3.20 -18.94
C ALA A 132 8.71 -1.81 -18.82
N THR A 133 8.31 -1.14 -19.88
CA THR A 133 7.61 0.16 -19.81
C THR A 133 6.49 0.19 -20.83
N ASN A 134 5.24 0.28 -20.37
CA ASN A 134 4.07 0.51 -21.21
C ASN A 134 3.51 1.90 -20.94
N GLU A 135 3.35 2.70 -22.01
CA GLU A 135 2.44 3.84 -21.96
C GLU A 135 1.01 3.31 -21.84
N ALA A 136 0.48 3.35 -20.62
CA ALA A 136 -0.87 2.89 -20.33
C ALA A 136 -1.93 3.95 -20.71
N ALA A 137 -1.51 5.22 -20.81
CA ALA A 137 -2.31 6.36 -21.28
C ALA A 137 -1.32 7.48 -21.65
N PRO A 138 -1.72 8.48 -22.45
CA PRO A 138 -0.85 9.62 -22.77
C PRO A 138 -0.22 10.22 -21.51
N GLY A 139 1.12 10.31 -21.48
CA GLY A 139 1.90 10.82 -20.36
C GLY A 139 2.01 9.92 -19.12
N LEU A 140 1.30 8.79 -19.05
CA LEU A 140 1.38 7.84 -17.94
C LEU A 140 2.29 6.66 -18.31
N VAL A 141 3.38 6.51 -17.59
CA VAL A 141 4.31 5.38 -17.72
C VAL A 141 4.21 4.51 -16.48
N LEU A 142 4.03 3.20 -16.69
CA LEU A 142 4.01 2.19 -15.63
C LEU A 142 5.22 1.27 -15.76
N ASP A 143 5.94 1.08 -14.67
CA ASP A 143 6.98 0.07 -14.50
C ASP A 143 6.45 -1.04 -13.60
N ASP A 144 5.96 -2.09 -14.23
CA ASP A 144 5.35 -3.24 -13.53
C ASP A 144 6.39 -4.05 -12.75
N VAL A 145 7.67 -3.98 -13.16
CA VAL A 145 8.75 -4.71 -12.51
C VAL A 145 9.12 -4.06 -11.18
N HIS A 146 9.23 -2.73 -11.17
CA HIS A 146 9.62 -1.98 -9.98
C HIS A 146 8.43 -1.32 -9.25
N TRP A 147 7.19 -1.56 -9.73
CA TRP A 147 5.97 -0.97 -9.18
C TRP A 147 6.02 0.54 -9.07
N ARG A 148 6.59 1.16 -10.07
CA ARG A 148 6.74 2.60 -10.19
C ARG A 148 5.82 3.14 -11.28
N ALA A 149 5.32 4.34 -11.05
CA ALA A 149 4.58 5.07 -12.06
C ALA A 149 5.11 6.49 -12.16
N SER A 150 5.06 7.05 -13.34
CA SER A 150 5.27 8.48 -13.56
C SER A 150 4.16 9.03 -14.47
N LEU A 151 3.77 10.26 -14.21
CA LEU A 151 2.80 11.00 -15.00
C LEU A 151 3.47 12.29 -15.49
N GLU A 152 3.42 12.55 -16.81
CA GLU A 152 4.12 13.69 -17.42
C GLU A 152 5.60 13.78 -17.00
N GLY A 153 6.28 12.63 -16.92
CA GLY A 153 7.66 12.53 -16.46
C GLY A 153 7.88 12.70 -14.95
N THR A 154 6.84 13.06 -14.19
CA THR A 154 6.92 13.24 -12.73
C THR A 154 6.64 11.92 -12.02
N PRO A 155 7.57 11.40 -11.18
CA PRO A 155 7.34 10.18 -10.41
C PRO A 155 6.15 10.33 -9.46
N LEU A 156 5.30 9.29 -9.42
CA LEU A 156 4.17 9.19 -8.49
C LEU A 156 4.58 8.34 -7.29
N ASN A 157 4.50 8.90 -6.08
CA ASN A 157 4.74 8.15 -4.85
C ASN A 157 3.50 7.33 -4.48
N LEU A 158 3.34 6.17 -5.12
CA LEU A 158 2.18 5.29 -4.93
C LEU A 158 2.49 4.17 -3.96
N THR A 159 1.54 3.87 -3.08
CA THR A 159 1.54 2.58 -2.39
C THR A 159 1.28 1.48 -3.41
N ARG A 160 1.60 0.23 -3.04
CA ARG A 160 1.40 -0.90 -3.94
C ARG A 160 -0.06 -1.08 -4.35
N ARG A 161 -1.00 -0.85 -3.43
CA ARG A 161 -2.44 -0.91 -3.69
C ARG A 161 -2.90 0.17 -4.66
N GLU A 162 -2.40 1.38 -4.50
CA GLU A 162 -2.67 2.48 -5.42
C GLU A 162 -2.08 2.20 -6.81
N PHE A 163 -0.87 1.60 -6.88
CA PHE A 163 -0.28 1.18 -8.14
C PHE A 163 -1.13 0.09 -8.83
N GLY A 164 -1.56 -0.95 -8.09
CA GLY A 164 -2.43 -1.99 -8.63
C GLY A 164 -3.74 -1.44 -9.18
N LEU A 165 -4.39 -0.51 -8.46
CA LEU A 165 -5.59 0.18 -8.94
C LEU A 165 -5.31 1.02 -10.19
N LEU A 166 -4.23 1.80 -10.18
CA LEU A 166 -3.81 2.59 -11.34
C LEU A 166 -3.59 1.70 -12.56
N GLN A 167 -2.89 0.58 -12.39
CA GLN A 167 -2.60 -0.38 -13.45
C GLN A 167 -3.88 -0.97 -14.05
N VAL A 168 -4.82 -1.43 -13.20
CA VAL A 168 -6.09 -2.00 -13.67
C VAL A 168 -6.92 -0.96 -14.42
N LEU A 169 -7.04 0.24 -13.87
CA LEU A 169 -7.88 1.29 -14.44
C LEU A 169 -7.28 1.84 -15.75
N SER A 170 -5.99 2.20 -15.76
CA SER A 170 -5.35 2.87 -16.90
C SER A 170 -5.17 1.96 -18.12
N ARG A 171 -5.05 0.64 -17.91
CA ARG A 171 -4.99 -0.35 -19.01
C ARG A 171 -6.32 -0.55 -19.73
N HIS A 172 -7.42 -0.05 -19.17
CA HIS A 172 -8.75 -0.21 -19.75
C HIS A 172 -9.51 1.14 -19.73
N PRO A 173 -9.05 2.14 -20.48
CA PRO A 173 -9.69 3.46 -20.52
C PRO A 173 -11.17 3.35 -20.85
N GLY A 174 -12.00 4.13 -20.15
CA GLY A 174 -13.45 4.17 -20.32
C GLY A 174 -14.23 2.97 -19.77
N ARG A 175 -13.55 1.86 -19.44
CA ARG A 175 -14.22 0.70 -18.84
C ARG A 175 -14.56 0.96 -17.40
N ILE A 176 -15.81 0.71 -17.02
CA ILE A 176 -16.27 0.83 -15.65
C ILE A 176 -15.99 -0.47 -14.91
N PHE A 177 -15.33 -0.36 -13.76
CA PHE A 177 -15.07 -1.46 -12.83
C PHE A 177 -15.88 -1.26 -11.55
N SER A 178 -16.59 -2.30 -11.12
CA SER A 178 -17.21 -2.28 -9.79
C SER A 178 -16.15 -2.33 -8.69
N ARG A 179 -16.51 -1.91 -7.47
CA ARG A 179 -15.62 -1.98 -6.30
C ARG A 179 -15.14 -3.41 -6.04
N ALA A 180 -16.06 -4.37 -6.06
CA ALA A 180 -15.74 -5.79 -5.91
C ALA A 180 -14.72 -6.25 -6.96
N ARG A 181 -14.91 -5.85 -8.22
CA ARG A 181 -14.00 -6.25 -9.31
C ARG A 181 -12.62 -5.59 -9.21
N LEU A 182 -12.56 -4.34 -8.76
CA LEU A 182 -11.28 -3.69 -8.48
C LEU A 182 -10.55 -4.36 -7.31
N LEU A 183 -11.30 -4.78 -6.30
CA LEU A 183 -10.76 -5.55 -5.18
C LEU A 183 -10.13 -6.86 -5.67
N GLU A 184 -10.82 -7.64 -6.47
CA GLU A 184 -10.33 -8.89 -7.04
C GLU A 184 -9.08 -8.70 -7.92
N LEU A 185 -9.09 -7.67 -8.79
CA LEU A 185 -8.03 -7.48 -9.79
C LEU A 185 -6.79 -6.77 -9.24
N ALA A 186 -6.96 -5.87 -8.29
CA ALA A 186 -5.85 -5.11 -7.71
C ALA A 186 -5.29 -5.76 -6.43
N TYR A 187 -5.99 -6.79 -5.88
CA TYR A 187 -5.64 -7.45 -4.62
C TYR A 187 -5.75 -8.97 -4.80
N ASP A 188 -4.62 -9.63 -4.95
CA ASP A 188 -4.54 -11.08 -5.21
C ASP A 188 -4.98 -11.99 -4.05
N ASP A 189 -5.16 -11.48 -2.83
CA ASP A 189 -5.61 -12.23 -1.66
C ASP A 189 -6.67 -11.48 -0.88
N THR A 190 -7.88 -12.01 -0.92
CA THR A 190 -9.09 -11.51 -0.26
C THR A 190 -9.15 -11.88 1.22
N VAL A 191 -8.20 -11.45 2.03
CA VAL A 191 -8.38 -11.53 3.47
C VAL A 191 -8.79 -10.15 3.97
N ASP A 192 -10.10 -10.00 4.28
CA ASP A 192 -10.71 -8.92 5.05
C ASP A 192 -10.58 -7.46 4.54
N VAL A 193 -10.40 -7.22 3.24
CA VAL A 193 -10.50 -5.87 2.69
C VAL A 193 -11.93 -5.61 2.20
N THR A 194 -12.58 -4.60 2.78
CA THR A 194 -13.94 -4.23 2.37
C THR A 194 -13.94 -3.40 1.09
N GLU A 195 -15.03 -3.44 0.33
CA GLU A 195 -15.21 -2.60 -0.88
C GLU A 195 -15.03 -1.10 -0.62
N ARG A 196 -15.28 -0.64 0.61
CA ARG A 196 -15.08 0.76 1.04
C ARG A 196 -13.61 1.20 1.01
N ALA A 197 -12.67 0.26 1.19
CA ALA A 197 -11.25 0.59 1.08
C ALA A 197 -10.85 1.06 -0.33
N ILE A 198 -11.55 0.59 -1.36
CA ILE A 198 -11.35 1.02 -2.75
C ILE A 198 -11.61 2.52 -2.89
N ASP A 199 -12.68 3.05 -2.28
CA ASP A 199 -13.00 4.48 -2.35
C ASP A 199 -11.85 5.33 -1.80
N SER A 200 -11.24 4.89 -0.71
CA SER A 200 -10.13 5.58 -0.05
C SER A 200 -8.85 5.55 -0.88
N HIS A 201 -8.50 4.39 -1.43
CA HIS A 201 -7.34 4.29 -2.32
C HIS A 201 -7.54 5.08 -3.61
N VAL A 202 -8.74 5.08 -4.18
CA VAL A 202 -9.09 5.92 -5.34
C VAL A 202 -8.98 7.41 -5.00
N LYS A 203 -9.46 7.84 -3.83
CA LYS A 203 -9.32 9.22 -3.35
C LYS A 203 -7.85 9.65 -3.24
N ASN A 204 -7.01 8.79 -2.64
CA ASN A 204 -5.58 9.05 -2.52
C ASN A 204 -4.87 9.08 -3.88
N LEU A 205 -5.24 8.16 -4.77
CA LEU A 205 -4.70 8.10 -6.12
C LEU A 205 -5.06 9.37 -6.92
N ARG A 206 -6.33 9.81 -6.87
CA ARG A 206 -6.77 11.09 -7.48
C ARG A 206 -5.96 12.27 -6.97
N ARG A 207 -5.75 12.36 -5.65
CA ARG A 207 -4.95 13.44 -5.06
C ARG A 207 -3.53 13.46 -5.62
N LYS A 208 -2.90 12.28 -5.78
CA LYS A 208 -1.53 12.16 -6.29
C LYS A 208 -1.45 12.48 -7.78
N LEU A 209 -2.41 12.03 -8.57
CA LEU A 209 -2.52 12.37 -9.99
C LEU A 209 -2.79 13.86 -10.20
N GLY A 210 -3.75 14.43 -9.45
CA GLY A 210 -4.11 15.84 -9.51
C GLY A 210 -3.01 16.80 -9.03
N ALA A 211 -2.06 16.33 -8.21
CA ALA A 211 -0.89 17.13 -7.84
C ALA A 211 0.06 17.33 -9.02
N VAL A 212 0.11 16.39 -9.97
CA VAL A 212 0.93 16.47 -11.19
C VAL A 212 0.20 17.21 -12.31
N THR A 213 -1.09 16.90 -12.48
CA THR A 213 -1.93 17.48 -13.55
C THR A 213 -3.17 18.15 -12.94
N PRO A 214 -3.03 19.38 -12.40
CA PRO A 214 -4.15 20.11 -11.83
C PRO A 214 -5.26 20.35 -12.86
N GLY A 215 -6.50 20.10 -12.46
CA GLY A 215 -7.67 20.34 -13.30
C GLY A 215 -8.11 19.16 -14.17
N HIS A 216 -7.38 18.05 -14.19
CA HIS A 216 -7.80 16.82 -14.87
C HIS A 216 -8.21 15.72 -13.87
N ASP A 217 -9.42 15.17 -14.02
CA ASP A 217 -9.90 14.04 -13.21
C ASP A 217 -9.68 12.72 -13.98
N TRP A 218 -8.56 12.06 -13.72
CA TRP A 218 -8.16 10.82 -14.34
C TRP A 218 -9.07 9.62 -14.02
N ILE A 219 -9.85 9.70 -12.94
CA ILE A 219 -10.66 8.58 -12.48
C ILE A 219 -12.08 9.07 -12.25
N ARG A 220 -12.99 8.78 -13.15
CA ARG A 220 -14.40 9.11 -13.03
C ARG A 220 -15.13 8.15 -12.09
N SER A 221 -15.95 8.70 -11.17
CA SER A 221 -16.90 7.91 -10.40
C SER A 221 -18.19 7.71 -11.17
N VAL A 222 -18.66 6.47 -11.21
CA VAL A 222 -19.99 6.11 -11.72
C VAL A 222 -20.86 5.74 -10.53
N TYR A 223 -21.80 6.63 -10.20
CA TYR A 223 -22.63 6.50 -9.01
C TYR A 223 -23.33 5.14 -8.94
N GLY A 224 -23.23 4.46 -7.80
CA GLY A 224 -23.82 3.13 -7.58
C GLY A 224 -23.12 1.97 -8.32
N VAL A 225 -22.13 2.23 -9.19
CA VAL A 225 -21.50 1.20 -10.01
C VAL A 225 -20.01 1.04 -9.66
N GLY A 226 -19.20 2.11 -9.78
CA GLY A 226 -17.77 1.99 -9.54
C GLY A 226 -16.95 3.12 -10.16
N PHE A 227 -15.80 2.78 -10.73
CA PHE A 227 -14.82 3.73 -11.26
C PHE A 227 -14.38 3.38 -12.67
N ALA A 228 -14.00 4.40 -13.45
CA ALA A 228 -13.42 4.27 -14.77
C ALA A 228 -12.24 5.24 -14.95
N TRP A 229 -11.23 4.84 -15.73
CA TRP A 229 -10.15 5.70 -16.16
C TRP A 229 -10.61 6.62 -17.29
N GLU A 230 -10.33 7.90 -17.16
CA GLU A 230 -10.57 8.91 -18.20
C GLU A 230 -9.23 9.44 -18.71
N ALA A 231 -8.84 9.00 -19.90
CA ALA A 231 -7.67 9.59 -20.56
C ALA A 231 -7.99 11.03 -20.97
N PRO A 232 -7.03 11.96 -20.93
CA PRO A 232 -7.23 13.28 -21.50
C PRO A 232 -7.60 13.16 -22.98
N PRO A 233 -8.40 14.08 -23.51
CA PRO A 233 -8.62 14.13 -24.97
C PRO A 233 -7.25 14.27 -25.65
N PRO A 234 -7.09 13.67 -26.86
CA PRO A 234 -5.87 13.85 -27.63
C PRO A 234 -5.61 15.35 -27.79
N ALA A 235 -4.35 15.77 -27.59
CA ALA A 235 -3.95 17.12 -27.88
C ALA A 235 -4.15 17.39 -29.38
N ASP A 236 -4.90 18.42 -29.71
CA ASP A 236 -5.09 18.89 -31.10
C ASP A 236 -3.77 19.37 -31.72
#